data_1df138a133c813f6dce99c5423345c67
#
_entry.id   1df138a133c813f6dce99c5423345c67
#
_cell.length_a   1.000
_cell.length_b   1.000
_cell.length_c   1.000
_cell.angle_alpha   90.00
_cell.angle_beta   90.00
_cell.angle_gamma   90.00
#
_symmetry.space_group_name_H-M   'P 1'
#
loop_
_entity.id
_entity.type
_entity.pdbx_description
1 polymer ?
#
loop_
_entity_poly.entity_id
_entity_poly.type
_entity_poly.pdbx_seq_one_letter_code
_entity_poly.pdbx_strand_id
1 'polypeptide(L)'
;RDKYFMPCKISKITLKNSKLIKKGTIDIAVDGSIHSSETGDYDLTTVTEASPHTLSIDESYVCRVLMIPVLLEVDRRDAEGGEFGLSVSLVIDDQQMLVEIPYSELGEFRQGEKYVIGLKIKGTEIVPTVKALEWEEDKVNGGKKYPVE
;
A
#
# COMPACT_ATOMS: atom_id res chain seq x y z
N ARG A 1 -17.39 -6.33 7.74
CA ARG A 1 -18.32 -5.39 8.46
C ARG A 1 -19.57 -6.10 8.92
N ASP A 2 -19.44 -7.01 9.85
CA ASP A 2 -20.54 -7.88 10.23
C ASP A 2 -21.77 -7.13 10.77
N LYS A 3 -21.53 -6.04 11.50
CA LYS A 3 -22.61 -5.25 12.08
C LYS A 3 -23.05 -4.05 11.26
N TYR A 4 -22.37 -3.79 10.14
CA TYR A 4 -22.71 -2.67 9.29
C TYR A 4 -23.34 -3.15 8.00
N PHE A 5 -24.61 -2.93 7.87
CA PHE A 5 -25.35 -3.22 6.66
C PHE A 5 -25.39 -2.03 5.69
N MET A 6 -24.78 -0.95 6.08
CA MET A 6 -24.71 0.25 5.25
C MET A 6 -23.34 0.39 4.60
N PRO A 7 -23.27 0.99 3.42
CA PRO A 7 -21.99 1.31 2.79
C PRO A 7 -21.15 2.21 3.68
N CYS A 8 -19.84 2.17 3.53
CA CYS A 8 -18.93 3.09 4.19
C CYS A 8 -18.21 3.97 3.18
N LYS A 9 -17.91 5.19 3.59
CA LYS A 9 -17.26 6.17 2.74
C LYS A 9 -15.78 6.28 3.11
N ILE A 10 -14.92 5.98 2.16
CA ILE A 10 -13.47 6.15 2.31
C ILE A 10 -13.08 7.47 1.68
N SER A 11 -12.50 8.37 2.45
CA SER A 11 -12.15 9.71 1.99
C SER A 11 -10.64 9.99 1.96
N LYS A 12 -9.83 9.13 2.57
CA LYS A 12 -8.38 9.27 2.54
C LYS A 12 -7.70 7.94 2.79
N ILE A 13 -6.63 7.68 2.06
CA ILE A 13 -5.74 6.53 2.26
C ILE A 13 -4.30 7.03 2.24
N THR A 14 -3.55 6.75 3.30
CA THR A 14 -2.16 7.17 3.43
C THR A 14 -1.28 5.96 3.76
N LEU A 15 -0.22 5.76 3.01
CA LEU A 15 0.85 4.83 3.36
C LEU A 15 1.86 5.56 4.23
N LYS A 16 2.20 5.01 5.39
CA LYS A 16 3.03 5.67 6.39
C LYS A 16 4.29 4.89 6.67
N ASN A 17 5.42 5.46 6.32
CA ASN A 17 6.76 5.05 6.73
C ASN A 17 7.73 6.16 6.35
N SER A 18 8.69 6.46 7.23
CA SER A 18 9.66 7.53 7.02
C SER A 18 10.55 7.32 5.81
N LYS A 19 10.71 6.08 5.35
CA LYS A 19 11.59 5.71 4.23
C LYS A 19 10.91 5.67 2.88
N LEU A 20 9.58 5.77 2.81
CA LEU A 20 8.89 5.79 1.52
C LEU A 20 9.42 6.94 0.67
N ILE A 21 9.80 6.63 -0.56
CA ILE A 21 10.33 7.62 -1.49
C ILE A 21 9.18 8.24 -2.26
N LYS A 22 8.94 9.52 -2.01
CA LYS A 22 7.89 10.29 -2.67
C LYS A 22 8.36 10.90 -3.98
N LYS A 23 9.62 11.29 -4.03
CA LYS A 23 10.27 11.83 -5.22
C LYS A 23 11.71 11.34 -5.28
N GLY A 24 12.18 11.12 -6.48
CA GLY A 24 13.55 10.73 -6.71
C GLY A 24 13.96 10.94 -8.16
N THR A 25 15.24 10.77 -8.42
CA THR A 25 15.81 10.79 -9.76
C THR A 25 16.53 9.48 -10.01
N ILE A 26 16.55 9.07 -11.26
CA ILE A 26 17.29 7.88 -11.70
C ILE A 26 18.45 8.35 -12.56
N ASP A 27 19.66 7.95 -12.20
CA ASP A 27 20.85 8.23 -12.99
C ASP A 27 21.05 7.12 -14.03
N ILE A 28 20.40 7.25 -15.17
CA ILE A 28 20.47 6.28 -16.26
C ILE A 28 21.78 6.31 -17.02
N ALA A 29 22.55 7.39 -16.87
CA ALA A 29 23.83 7.52 -17.58
C ALA A 29 24.96 6.75 -16.92
N VAL A 30 24.85 6.44 -15.63
CA VAL A 30 25.91 5.79 -14.85
C VAL A 30 25.52 4.34 -14.52
N ASP A 31 24.53 4.13 -13.67
CA ASP A 31 24.24 2.79 -13.14
C ASP A 31 22.74 2.55 -12.90
N GLY A 32 21.89 3.49 -13.24
CA GLY A 32 20.47 3.41 -12.95
C GLY A 32 20.12 3.58 -11.48
N SER A 33 21.04 4.10 -10.66
CA SER A 33 20.80 4.31 -9.24
C SER A 33 19.69 5.33 -8.99
N ILE A 34 18.97 5.13 -7.90
CA ILE A 34 17.87 5.99 -7.50
C ILE A 34 18.34 6.92 -6.39
N HIS A 35 18.18 8.22 -6.60
CA HIS A 35 18.48 9.25 -5.62
C HIS A 35 17.18 9.85 -5.11
N SER A 36 16.85 9.60 -3.86
CA SER A 36 15.63 10.14 -3.25
C SER A 36 15.82 11.62 -2.91
N SER A 37 14.84 12.44 -3.28
CA SER A 37 14.82 13.87 -2.92
C SER A 37 13.75 14.19 -1.86
N GLU A 38 12.76 13.31 -1.70
CA GLU A 38 11.70 13.48 -0.71
C GLU A 38 11.25 12.11 -0.23
N THR A 39 11.20 11.91 1.08
CA THR A 39 10.74 10.67 1.71
C THR A 39 9.65 10.98 2.73
N GLY A 40 8.90 9.98 3.12
CA GLY A 40 7.88 10.07 4.15
C GLY A 40 6.53 9.50 3.73
N ASP A 41 5.50 9.88 4.45
CA ASP A 41 4.15 9.38 4.24
C ASP A 41 3.63 9.73 2.85
N TYR A 42 2.94 8.78 2.24
CA TYR A 42 2.44 8.90 0.88
C TYR A 42 0.92 8.84 0.85
N ASP A 43 0.27 9.92 0.46
CA ASP A 43 -1.17 9.98 0.28
C ASP A 43 -1.56 9.44 -1.10
N LEU A 44 -2.48 8.48 -1.16
CA LEU A 44 -3.04 8.04 -2.41
C LEU A 44 -3.96 9.11 -2.98
N THR A 45 -3.79 9.41 -4.24
CA THR A 45 -4.55 10.49 -4.92
C THR A 45 -5.89 10.02 -5.50
N THR A 46 -6.11 8.71 -5.56
CA THR A 46 -7.33 8.13 -6.13
C THR A 46 -8.55 8.28 -5.24
N VAL A 47 -8.34 8.44 -3.94
CA VAL A 47 -9.40 8.66 -2.95
C VAL A 47 -9.06 9.89 -2.14
N THR A 48 -9.94 10.89 -2.17
CA THR A 48 -9.75 12.17 -1.46
C THR A 48 -11.07 12.62 -0.83
N GLU A 49 -11.01 13.62 0.01
CA GLU A 49 -12.23 14.23 0.58
C GLU A 49 -13.15 14.79 -0.50
N ALA A 50 -12.56 15.34 -1.57
CA ALA A 50 -13.33 15.89 -2.70
C ALA A 50 -13.88 14.78 -3.61
N SER A 51 -13.25 13.61 -3.61
CA SER A 51 -13.65 12.46 -4.42
C SER A 51 -13.55 11.17 -3.59
N PRO A 52 -14.44 11.00 -2.60
CA PRO A 52 -14.44 9.81 -1.76
C PRO A 52 -14.98 8.60 -2.52
N HIS A 53 -14.60 7.42 -2.04
CA HIS A 53 -15.16 6.17 -2.54
C HIS A 53 -16.15 5.59 -1.54
N THR A 54 -17.36 5.28 -2.00
CA THR A 54 -18.36 4.59 -1.19
C THR A 54 -18.24 3.09 -1.42
N LEU A 55 -17.82 2.37 -0.41
CA LEU A 55 -17.64 0.92 -0.45
C LEU A 55 -18.94 0.23 -0.02
N SER A 56 -19.52 -0.53 -0.93
CA SER A 56 -20.69 -1.38 -0.65
C SER A 56 -20.30 -2.63 0.13
N ILE A 57 -21.28 -3.32 0.72
CA ILE A 57 -21.04 -4.46 1.61
C ILE A 57 -20.25 -5.58 0.94
N ASP A 58 -20.61 -5.92 -0.28
CA ASP A 58 -19.98 -7.02 -1.02
C ASP A 58 -18.96 -6.54 -2.07
N GLU A 59 -18.55 -5.29 -1.97
CA GLU A 59 -17.62 -4.69 -2.92
C GLU A 59 -16.19 -4.85 -2.48
N SER A 60 -15.32 -5.16 -3.43
CA SER A 60 -13.86 -5.01 -3.27
C SER A 60 -13.41 -3.80 -4.06
N TYR A 61 -12.73 -2.88 -3.39
CA TYR A 61 -12.16 -1.71 -4.04
C TYR A 61 -10.65 -1.83 -4.12
N VAL A 62 -10.09 -1.58 -5.30
CA VAL A 62 -8.66 -1.72 -5.55
C VAL A 62 -8.05 -0.37 -5.90
N CYS A 63 -7.10 0.06 -5.10
CA CYS A 63 -6.23 1.20 -5.40
C CYS A 63 -4.88 0.68 -5.89
N ARG A 64 -4.35 1.27 -6.94
CA ARG A 64 -3.02 0.94 -7.45
C ARG A 64 -2.11 2.13 -7.35
N VAL A 65 -0.88 1.89 -6.95
CA VAL A 65 0.15 2.92 -6.84
C VAL A 65 1.50 2.32 -7.24
N LEU A 66 2.30 3.10 -7.93
CA LEU A 66 3.68 2.74 -8.23
C LEU A 66 4.56 3.22 -7.09
N MET A 67 5.35 2.31 -6.54
CA MET A 67 6.26 2.61 -5.45
C MET A 67 7.70 2.47 -5.92
N ILE A 68 8.54 3.39 -5.49
CA ILE A 68 9.98 3.28 -5.73
C ILE A 68 10.55 2.25 -4.75
N PRO A 69 11.37 1.29 -5.21
CA PRO A 69 11.97 0.29 -4.34
C PRO A 69 12.71 0.92 -3.17
N VAL A 70 12.47 0.44 -1.98
CA VAL A 70 13.08 0.98 -0.75
C VAL A 70 12.99 -0.02 0.39
N LEU A 71 14.00 -0.03 1.25
CA LEU A 71 13.97 -0.72 2.53
C LEU A 71 13.23 0.14 3.54
N LEU A 72 12.19 -0.41 4.14
CA LEU A 72 11.39 0.30 5.13
C LEU A 72 12.10 0.36 6.49
N GLU A 73 11.69 1.28 7.32
CA GLU A 73 12.17 1.39 8.69
C GLU A 73 11.17 0.74 9.64
N VAL A 74 11.67 0.17 10.72
CA VAL A 74 10.81 -0.30 11.80
C VAL A 74 10.36 0.93 12.60
N ASP A 75 9.10 1.30 12.46
CA ASP A 75 8.54 2.50 13.10
C ASP A 75 8.07 2.24 14.53
N ARG A 76 7.68 1.00 14.83
CA ARG A 76 7.16 0.65 16.14
C ARG A 76 7.52 -0.79 16.53
N ARG A 77 7.75 -0.99 17.79
CA ARG A 77 7.86 -2.32 18.40
C ARG A 77 6.83 -2.46 19.52
N ASP A 78 6.21 -3.61 19.59
CA ASP A 78 5.29 -3.91 20.69
C ASP A 78 6.02 -4.55 21.88
N ALA A 79 5.27 -4.81 22.98
CA ALA A 79 5.83 -5.36 24.21
C ALA A 79 6.33 -6.81 24.06
N GLU A 80 5.80 -7.54 23.08
CA GLU A 80 6.20 -8.93 22.78
C GLU A 80 7.34 -9.01 21.77
N GLY A 81 7.91 -7.89 21.36
CA GLY A 81 9.00 -7.82 20.40
C GLY A 81 8.57 -7.83 18.93
N GLY A 82 7.28 -7.70 18.66
CA GLY A 82 6.78 -7.53 17.29
C GLY A 82 7.21 -6.19 16.71
N GLU A 83 7.66 -6.22 15.44
CA GLU A 83 8.12 -5.04 14.72
C GLU A 83 7.13 -4.66 13.62
N PHE A 84 6.85 -3.37 13.50
CA PHE A 84 5.93 -2.82 12.51
C PHE A 84 6.62 -1.72 11.72
N GLY A 85 6.51 -1.76 10.42
CA GLY A 85 7.14 -0.78 9.54
C GLY A 85 6.10 0.03 8.78
N LEU A 86 5.48 -0.58 7.78
CA LEU A 86 4.45 0.10 7.01
C LEU A 86 3.13 0.14 7.78
N SER A 87 2.53 1.32 7.83
CA SER A 87 1.16 1.49 8.33
C SER A 87 0.29 2.06 7.23
N VAL A 88 -0.98 1.70 7.23
CA VAL A 88 -1.98 2.27 6.34
C VAL A 88 -2.99 3.04 7.18
N SER A 89 -3.07 4.33 6.94
CA SER A 89 -4.07 5.19 7.57
C SER A 89 -5.25 5.36 6.62
N LEU A 90 -6.44 5.10 7.13
CA LEU A 90 -7.69 5.23 6.39
C LEU A 90 -8.61 6.22 7.13
N VAL A 91 -9.29 7.05 6.37
CA VAL A 91 -10.41 7.82 6.91
C VAL A 91 -11.70 7.21 6.37
N ILE A 92 -12.46 6.58 7.24
CA ILE A 92 -13.70 5.87 6.91
C ILE A 92 -14.83 6.48 7.72
N ASP A 93 -15.87 6.99 7.04
CA ASP A 93 -17.00 7.65 7.65
C ASP A 93 -16.54 8.75 8.64
N ASP A 94 -15.57 9.56 8.19
CA ASP A 94 -14.94 10.66 8.93
C ASP A 94 -14.15 10.25 10.18
N GLN A 95 -13.85 8.97 10.34
CA GLN A 95 -13.02 8.45 11.43
C GLN A 95 -11.70 7.91 10.88
N GLN A 96 -10.62 8.31 11.51
CA GLN A 96 -9.30 7.80 11.16
C GLN A 96 -9.07 6.44 11.78
N MET A 97 -8.61 5.49 10.95
CA MET A 97 -8.23 4.16 11.37
C MET A 97 -6.81 3.87 10.89
N LEU A 98 -6.00 3.32 11.77
CA LEU A 98 -4.61 2.96 11.45
C LEU A 98 -4.47 1.44 11.46
N VAL A 99 -3.90 0.91 10.38
CA VAL A 99 -3.58 -0.51 10.24
C VAL A 99 -2.08 -0.67 10.17
N GLU A 100 -1.51 -1.36 11.12
CA GLU A 100 -0.08 -1.62 11.16
C GLU A 100 0.23 -2.98 10.54
N ILE A 101 1.25 -3.02 9.68
CA ILE A 101 1.67 -4.23 8.99
C ILE A 101 2.96 -4.73 9.64
N PRO A 102 2.99 -6.01 10.07
CA PRO A 102 4.22 -6.57 10.63
C PRO A 102 5.40 -6.44 9.68
N TYR A 103 6.54 -6.03 10.19
CA TYR A 103 7.76 -5.86 9.41
C TYR A 103 8.21 -7.17 8.76
N SER A 104 7.93 -8.30 9.42
CA SER A 104 8.20 -9.63 8.88
C SER A 104 7.38 -9.98 7.63
N GLU A 105 6.22 -9.33 7.47
CA GLU A 105 5.36 -9.52 6.29
C GLU A 105 5.69 -8.54 5.17
N LEU A 106 6.07 -7.33 5.52
CA LEU A 106 6.43 -6.30 4.55
C LEU A 106 7.48 -5.37 5.16
N GLY A 107 8.75 -5.62 4.84
CA GLY A 107 9.89 -4.83 5.31
C GLY A 107 10.57 -4.02 4.22
N GLU A 108 10.23 -4.24 2.97
CA GLU A 108 10.81 -3.51 1.84
C GLU A 108 9.92 -3.61 0.61
N PHE A 109 10.07 -2.65 -0.28
CA PHE A 109 9.54 -2.72 -1.63
C PHE A 109 10.70 -3.03 -2.58
N ARG A 110 10.67 -4.20 -3.20
CA ARG A 110 11.73 -4.67 -4.11
C ARG A 110 11.39 -4.34 -5.54
N GLN A 111 12.43 -4.09 -6.31
CA GLN A 111 12.31 -3.94 -7.75
C GLN A 111 11.75 -5.22 -8.38
N GLY A 112 10.84 -5.07 -9.33
CA GLY A 112 10.27 -6.20 -10.05
C GLY A 112 9.22 -6.98 -9.28
N GLU A 113 8.83 -6.56 -8.10
CA GLU A 113 7.78 -7.21 -7.33
C GLU A 113 6.52 -6.35 -7.24
N LYS A 114 5.40 -7.03 -7.20
CA LYS A 114 4.09 -6.46 -6.97
C LYS A 114 3.62 -6.84 -5.58
N TYR A 115 3.23 -5.85 -4.79
CA TYR A 115 2.73 -6.07 -3.44
C TYR A 115 1.22 -5.85 -3.42
N VAL A 116 0.50 -6.82 -2.87
CA VAL A 116 -0.94 -6.72 -2.67
C VAL A 116 -1.20 -6.62 -1.18
N ILE A 117 -1.69 -5.48 -0.74
CA ILE A 117 -2.08 -5.26 0.64
C ILE A 117 -3.60 -5.31 0.69
N GLY A 118 -4.13 -6.37 1.27
CA GLY A 118 -5.55 -6.53 1.48
C GLY A 118 -5.96 -6.00 2.84
N LEU A 119 -7.00 -5.20 2.89
CA LEU A 119 -7.56 -4.67 4.13
C LEU A 119 -9.02 -5.10 4.21
N LYS A 120 -9.30 -6.01 5.14
CA LYS A 120 -10.66 -6.49 5.38
C LYS A 120 -11.27 -5.74 6.56
N ILE A 121 -12.34 -5.02 6.29
CA ILE A 121 -13.05 -4.27 7.33
C ILE A 121 -14.08 -5.18 7.99
N LYS A 122 -13.90 -5.41 9.30
CA LYS A 122 -14.80 -6.23 10.13
C LYS A 122 -15.28 -5.38 11.30
N GLY A 123 -16.48 -4.86 11.24
CA GLY A 123 -16.98 -4.00 12.29
C GLY A 123 -16.07 -2.78 12.50
N THR A 124 -15.44 -2.69 13.68
CA THR A 124 -14.49 -1.63 14.01
C THR A 124 -13.03 -2.05 13.82
N GLU A 125 -12.81 -3.27 13.33
CA GLU A 125 -11.48 -3.82 13.13
C GLU A 125 -11.14 -3.89 11.65
N ILE A 126 -9.88 -3.66 11.32
CA ILE A 126 -9.36 -3.88 9.97
C ILE A 126 -8.26 -4.93 10.05
N VAL A 127 -8.40 -6.00 9.29
CA VAL A 127 -7.44 -7.10 9.24
C VAL A 127 -6.61 -6.96 7.98
N PRO A 128 -5.29 -6.75 8.08
CA PRO A 128 -4.41 -6.67 6.93
C PRO A 128 -3.96 -8.05 6.46
N THR A 129 -3.74 -8.17 5.16
CA THR A 129 -3.03 -9.29 4.54
C THR A 129 -2.03 -8.75 3.53
N VAL A 130 -0.90 -9.43 3.38
CA VAL A 130 0.14 -9.00 2.44
C VAL A 130 0.55 -10.17 1.56
N LYS A 131 0.64 -9.92 0.26
CA LYS A 131 1.21 -10.84 -0.71
C LYS A 131 2.25 -10.11 -1.55
N ALA A 132 3.41 -10.70 -1.70
CA ALA A 132 4.42 -10.25 -2.65
C ALA A 132 4.39 -11.21 -3.85
N LEU A 133 4.25 -10.65 -5.03
CA LEU A 133 4.18 -11.40 -6.29
C LEU A 133 5.24 -10.82 -7.23
N GLU A 134 5.94 -11.69 -7.94
CA GLU A 134 6.79 -11.23 -9.02
C GLU A 134 5.94 -10.63 -10.13
N TRP A 135 6.48 -9.63 -10.79
CA TRP A 135 5.89 -9.13 -12.02
C TRP A 135 5.97 -10.24 -13.06
N GLU A 136 4.81 -10.75 -13.42
CA GLU A 136 4.74 -11.74 -14.47
C GLU A 136 4.63 -11.06 -15.83
N GLU A 137 5.30 -11.62 -16.81
CA GLU A 137 5.07 -11.23 -18.18
C GLU A 137 3.70 -11.72 -18.60
N ASP A 138 2.98 -10.87 -19.32
CA ASP A 138 1.69 -11.24 -19.86
C ASP A 138 1.85 -12.36 -20.89
N LYS A 139 1.19 -13.48 -20.66
CA LYS A 139 1.21 -14.65 -21.53
C LYS A 139 0.02 -14.72 -22.47
N VAL A 140 -0.77 -13.67 -22.54
CA VAL A 140 -1.84 -13.56 -23.52
C VAL A 140 -1.25 -13.54 -24.93
N ASN A 141 -2.03 -13.79 -25.97
CA ASN A 141 -1.58 -13.83 -27.36
C ASN A 141 -0.65 -14.99 -27.72
N GLY A 142 -1.02 -16.21 -27.35
CA GLY A 142 -0.32 -17.40 -27.79
C GLY A 142 1.01 -17.64 -27.09
N GLY A 143 1.11 -17.21 -25.85
CA GLY A 143 2.29 -17.44 -25.05
C GLY A 143 3.38 -16.39 -25.21
N LYS A 144 3.11 -15.31 -25.95
CA LYS A 144 4.02 -14.18 -26.02
C LYS A 144 4.06 -13.48 -24.68
N LYS A 145 5.24 -13.07 -24.29
CA LYS A 145 5.47 -12.37 -23.04
C LYS A 145 5.51 -10.89 -23.29
N TYR A 146 4.75 -10.14 -22.49
CA TYR A 146 4.76 -8.69 -22.51
C TYR A 146 5.20 -8.18 -21.16
N PRO A 147 6.06 -7.14 -21.10
CA PRO A 147 6.38 -6.51 -19.83
C PRO A 147 5.10 -5.99 -19.17
N VAL A 148 4.99 -6.17 -17.90
CA VAL A 148 3.90 -5.57 -17.12
C VAL A 148 4.30 -4.14 -16.81
N GLU A 149 3.57 -3.23 -17.36
CA GLU A 149 3.78 -1.79 -17.17
C GLU A 149 2.96 -1.21 -16.04
#